data_917c5f4051c82076c346ffa7cb8a7e83
#
_entry.id   917c5f4051c82076c346ffa7cb8a7e83
#
_cell.length_a   1.000
_cell.length_b   1.000
_cell.length_c   1.000
_cell.angle_alpha   90.00
_cell.angle_beta   90.00
_cell.angle_gamma   90.00
#
_symmetry.space_group_name_H-M   'P 1'
#
loop_
_entity.id
_entity.type
_entity.pdbx_description
1 polymer ?
#
loop_
_entity_poly.entity_id
_entity_poly.type
_entity_poly.pdbx_seq_one_letter_code
_entity_poly.pdbx_strand_id
1 'polypeptide(L)'
;MKYAACVVIYNLPKEEIARVKLYAKSFDVVYILDNSNIFDLLSWEDCTNIIYHWNGGNIGLPASFNWVLNKVQGSIDYLCLLDQDSVFTSDNIELLKTHIESNREYITRRVGIVAPYINYDNSSFRREEKEICVPWVITSGSFVNVKLICQNHLRYDEDYFIDRCEVDFCRQLVLKNYKIMLYMGAVLNQKLGDDNGSKHTSHNPIRHYYIFRNRFYLSLIHISEPTRLRRI
;
A
#
# COMPACT_ATOMS: atom_id res chain seq x y z
N MET A 1 14.48 5.67 -12.74
CA MET A 1 13.88 4.41 -12.22
C MET A 1 12.54 4.17 -12.88
N LYS A 2 12.02 2.92 -12.86
CA LYS A 2 10.69 2.60 -13.37
C LYS A 2 9.72 2.37 -12.22
N TYR A 3 8.55 2.97 -12.31
CA TYR A 3 7.54 2.98 -11.25
C TYR A 3 6.21 2.43 -11.74
N ALA A 4 5.63 1.51 -10.99
CA ALA A 4 4.26 1.06 -11.20
C ALA A 4 3.37 1.49 -10.05
N ALA A 5 2.07 1.61 -10.30
CA ALA A 5 1.06 1.65 -9.25
C ALA A 5 0.18 0.40 -9.31
N CYS A 6 -0.33 0.00 -8.16
CA CYS A 6 -1.38 -0.99 -8.01
C CYS A 6 -2.53 -0.37 -7.24
N VAL A 7 -3.70 -0.31 -7.84
CA VAL A 7 -4.95 0.12 -7.18
C VAL A 7 -5.85 -1.09 -7.08
N VAL A 8 -6.14 -1.53 -5.86
CA VAL A 8 -7.12 -2.59 -5.64
C VAL A 8 -8.50 -1.95 -5.47
N ILE A 9 -9.43 -2.35 -6.31
CA ILE A 9 -10.81 -1.83 -6.30
C ILE A 9 -11.81 -2.92 -5.92
N TYR A 10 -12.89 -2.48 -5.26
CA TYR A 10 -14.03 -3.32 -4.92
C TYR A 10 -15.31 -2.50 -5.01
N ASN A 11 -16.17 -2.79 -6.00
CA ASN A 11 -17.38 -2.04 -6.27
C ASN A 11 -17.14 -0.52 -6.35
N LEU A 12 -16.08 -0.13 -7.11
CA LEU A 12 -15.70 1.27 -7.25
C LEU A 12 -16.84 2.10 -7.86
N PRO A 13 -17.28 3.19 -7.20
CA PRO A 13 -18.29 4.10 -7.78
C PRO A 13 -17.78 4.69 -9.10
N LYS A 14 -18.67 4.83 -10.09
CA LYS A 14 -18.30 5.32 -11.44
C LYS A 14 -17.67 6.72 -11.41
N GLU A 15 -18.11 7.56 -10.51
CA GLU A 15 -17.58 8.90 -10.28
C GLU A 15 -16.10 8.93 -9.83
N GLU A 16 -15.63 7.84 -9.20
CA GLU A 16 -14.25 7.72 -8.72
C GLU A 16 -13.27 7.21 -9.80
N ILE A 17 -13.79 6.62 -10.88
CA ILE A 17 -12.96 6.07 -11.97
C ILE A 17 -12.04 7.14 -12.54
N ALA A 18 -12.56 8.35 -12.80
CA ALA A 18 -11.78 9.45 -13.34
C ALA A 18 -10.61 9.84 -12.43
N ARG A 19 -10.79 9.80 -11.11
CA ARG A 19 -9.74 10.08 -10.12
C ARG A 19 -8.66 9.00 -10.16
N VAL A 20 -9.04 7.73 -10.20
CA VAL A 20 -8.09 6.61 -10.27
C VAL A 20 -7.28 6.66 -11.56
N LYS A 21 -7.89 7.02 -12.69
CA LYS A 21 -7.19 7.21 -13.98
C LYS A 21 -6.11 8.28 -13.93
N LEU A 22 -6.20 9.28 -13.04
CA LEU A 22 -5.15 10.30 -12.92
C LEU A 22 -3.79 9.71 -12.55
N TYR A 23 -3.75 8.56 -11.88
CA TYR A 23 -2.49 7.88 -11.57
C TYR A 23 -1.70 7.46 -12.82
N ALA A 24 -2.38 7.22 -13.95
CA ALA A 24 -1.72 6.93 -15.22
C ALA A 24 -0.74 8.02 -15.65
N LYS A 25 -0.91 9.26 -15.21
CA LYS A 25 -0.02 10.39 -15.53
C LYS A 25 1.29 10.36 -14.73
N SER A 26 1.30 9.67 -13.60
CA SER A 26 2.42 9.67 -12.66
C SER A 26 3.19 8.34 -12.63
N PHE A 27 2.76 7.30 -13.33
CA PHE A 27 3.41 6.00 -13.31
C PHE A 27 3.65 5.46 -14.72
N ASP A 28 4.71 4.66 -14.92
CA ASP A 28 4.99 4.00 -16.20
C ASP A 28 3.87 3.00 -16.54
N VAL A 29 3.31 2.34 -15.53
CA VAL A 29 2.16 1.43 -15.65
C VAL A 29 1.32 1.45 -14.36
N VAL A 30 0.01 1.36 -14.53
CA VAL A 30 -0.95 1.26 -13.42
C VAL A 30 -1.73 -0.05 -13.55
N TYR A 31 -1.66 -0.87 -12.53
CA TYR A 31 -2.47 -2.09 -12.43
C TYR A 31 -3.73 -1.79 -11.64
N ILE A 32 -4.89 -2.01 -12.26
CA ILE A 32 -6.19 -1.99 -11.59
C ILE A 32 -6.58 -3.43 -11.31
N LEU A 33 -6.56 -3.82 -10.04
CA LEU A 33 -6.92 -5.17 -9.60
C LEU A 33 -8.34 -5.13 -9.04
N ASP A 34 -9.27 -5.68 -9.80
CA ASP A 34 -10.68 -5.60 -9.50
C ASP A 34 -11.18 -6.85 -8.74
N ASN A 35 -11.50 -6.63 -7.48
CA ASN A 35 -12.09 -7.61 -6.57
C ASN A 35 -13.63 -7.62 -6.59
N SER A 36 -14.26 -6.83 -7.47
CA SER A 36 -15.72 -6.76 -7.58
C SER A 36 -16.31 -8.05 -8.16
N ASN A 37 -17.58 -8.27 -7.91
CA ASN A 37 -18.30 -9.43 -8.48
C ASN A 37 -18.65 -9.25 -9.97
N ILE A 38 -18.55 -8.02 -10.50
CA ILE A 38 -18.91 -7.67 -11.87
C ILE A 38 -17.65 -7.19 -12.59
N PHE A 39 -17.41 -7.78 -13.77
CA PHE A 39 -16.34 -7.39 -14.68
C PHE A 39 -16.67 -6.07 -15.40
N ASP A 40 -15.77 -5.08 -15.34
CA ASP A 40 -15.94 -3.79 -16.03
C ASP A 40 -14.62 -3.32 -16.71
N LEU A 41 -14.25 -3.97 -17.80
CA LEU A 41 -13.07 -3.58 -18.59
C LEU A 41 -13.26 -2.23 -19.30
N LEU A 42 -14.47 -1.96 -19.81
CA LEU A 42 -14.76 -0.80 -20.66
C LEU A 42 -14.42 0.54 -19.99
N SER A 43 -14.51 0.58 -18.66
CA SER A 43 -14.17 1.78 -17.90
C SER A 43 -12.68 2.15 -17.95
N TRP A 44 -11.78 1.28 -18.44
CA TRP A 44 -10.32 1.45 -18.36
C TRP A 44 -9.61 1.48 -19.73
N GLU A 45 -10.30 1.20 -20.83
CA GLU A 45 -9.72 1.02 -22.16
C GLU A 45 -9.10 2.28 -22.78
N ASP A 46 -9.49 3.47 -22.34
CA ASP A 46 -9.02 4.76 -22.83
C ASP A 46 -7.62 5.15 -22.35
N CYS A 47 -7.02 4.40 -21.44
CA CYS A 47 -5.70 4.67 -20.87
C CYS A 47 -4.70 3.58 -21.29
N THR A 48 -3.72 3.94 -22.12
CA THR A 48 -2.77 2.97 -22.71
C THR A 48 -1.79 2.32 -21.74
N ASN A 49 -1.55 2.95 -20.59
CA ASN A 49 -0.67 2.43 -19.52
C ASN A 49 -1.42 1.93 -18.29
N ILE A 50 -2.76 1.74 -18.40
CA ILE A 50 -3.54 1.04 -17.40
C ILE A 50 -3.71 -0.42 -17.82
N ILE A 51 -3.39 -1.34 -16.93
CA ILE A 51 -3.63 -2.77 -17.07
C ILE A 51 -4.73 -3.15 -16.07
N TYR A 52 -5.92 -3.41 -16.59
CA TYR A 52 -7.04 -3.89 -15.79
C TYR A 52 -6.99 -5.42 -15.67
N HIS A 53 -7.15 -5.91 -14.46
CA HIS A 53 -7.26 -7.33 -14.16
C HIS A 53 -8.40 -7.59 -13.17
N TRP A 54 -9.38 -8.35 -13.62
CA TRP A 54 -10.48 -8.82 -12.78
C TRP A 54 -10.12 -10.15 -12.12
N ASN A 55 -10.24 -10.20 -10.82
CA ASN A 55 -9.87 -11.38 -10.02
C ASN A 55 -10.97 -12.45 -9.97
N GLY A 56 -12.12 -12.26 -10.65
CA GLY A 56 -13.26 -13.20 -10.60
C GLY A 56 -14.09 -13.09 -9.33
N GLY A 57 -13.81 -12.12 -8.47
CA GLY A 57 -14.43 -11.90 -7.18
C GLY A 57 -13.43 -11.36 -6.16
N ASN A 58 -13.86 -11.23 -4.92
CA ASN A 58 -13.03 -10.65 -3.87
C ASN A 58 -12.05 -11.70 -3.28
N ILE A 59 -10.80 -11.64 -3.71
CA ILE A 59 -9.70 -12.49 -3.24
C ILE A 59 -8.90 -11.88 -2.08
N GLY A 60 -9.28 -10.67 -1.62
CA GLY A 60 -8.57 -9.92 -0.58
C GLY A 60 -7.40 -9.08 -1.11
N LEU A 61 -6.88 -8.21 -0.24
CA LEU A 61 -5.77 -7.31 -0.57
C LEU A 61 -4.43 -8.05 -0.75
N PRO A 62 -4.02 -8.97 0.16
CA PRO A 62 -2.75 -9.68 0.06
C PRO A 62 -2.57 -10.46 -1.24
N ALA A 63 -3.60 -11.21 -1.66
CA ALA A 63 -3.56 -11.99 -2.90
C ALA A 63 -3.42 -11.07 -4.12
N SER A 64 -4.15 -9.94 -4.14
CA SER A 64 -4.03 -8.91 -5.17
C SER A 64 -2.61 -8.32 -5.22
N PHE A 65 -2.01 -8.00 -4.08
CA PHE A 65 -0.65 -7.47 -4.01
C PHE A 65 0.40 -8.50 -4.46
N ASN A 66 0.25 -9.76 -4.08
CA ASN A 66 1.14 -10.82 -4.53
C ASN A 66 1.05 -11.04 -6.04
N TRP A 67 -0.16 -10.96 -6.60
CA TRP A 67 -0.35 -11.07 -8.05
C TRP A 67 0.44 -9.99 -8.80
N VAL A 68 0.31 -8.71 -8.40
CA VAL A 68 1.02 -7.63 -9.09
C VAL A 68 2.53 -7.71 -8.85
N LEU A 69 3.01 -8.07 -7.66
CA LEU A 69 4.44 -8.26 -7.39
C LEU A 69 5.07 -9.29 -8.33
N ASN A 70 4.34 -10.37 -8.65
CA ASN A 70 4.80 -11.35 -9.63
C ASN A 70 4.86 -10.79 -11.06
N LYS A 71 3.92 -9.89 -11.44
CA LYS A 71 3.86 -9.29 -12.78
C LYS A 71 4.96 -8.26 -13.01
N VAL A 72 5.32 -7.49 -11.98
CA VAL A 72 6.29 -6.39 -12.10
C VAL A 72 7.74 -6.82 -11.84
N GLN A 73 7.95 -8.06 -11.41
CA GLN A 73 9.29 -8.59 -11.14
C GLN A 73 10.22 -8.47 -12.35
N GLY A 74 11.38 -7.85 -12.16
CA GLY A 74 12.40 -7.66 -13.18
C GLY A 74 12.14 -6.53 -14.18
N SER A 75 10.98 -5.87 -14.13
CA SER A 75 10.62 -4.77 -15.05
C SER A 75 10.41 -3.42 -14.35
N ILE A 76 10.07 -3.43 -13.07
CA ILE A 76 9.75 -2.25 -12.25
C ILE A 76 10.68 -2.21 -11.04
N ASP A 77 11.16 -1.01 -10.71
CA ASP A 77 12.02 -0.79 -9.54
C ASP A 77 11.18 -0.62 -8.25
N TYR A 78 10.13 0.19 -8.33
CA TYR A 78 9.23 0.46 -7.20
C TYR A 78 7.77 0.30 -7.59
N LEU A 79 7.01 -0.36 -6.73
CA LEU A 79 5.56 -0.52 -6.83
C LEU A 79 4.87 0.31 -5.76
N CYS A 80 4.07 1.29 -6.17
CA CYS A 80 3.20 2.05 -5.27
C CYS A 80 1.88 1.31 -5.07
N LEU A 81 1.53 1.01 -3.83
CA LEU A 81 0.25 0.40 -3.48
C LEU A 81 -0.75 1.49 -3.08
N LEU A 82 -1.98 1.41 -3.59
CA LEU A 82 -3.00 2.42 -3.38
C LEU A 82 -4.35 1.76 -3.09
N ASP A 83 -5.06 2.29 -2.11
CA ASP A 83 -6.46 1.96 -1.89
C ASP A 83 -7.34 2.75 -2.86
N GLN A 84 -8.53 2.25 -3.17
CA GLN A 84 -9.45 2.89 -4.11
C GLN A 84 -9.93 4.29 -3.69
N ASP A 85 -9.90 4.60 -2.41
CA ASP A 85 -10.34 5.88 -1.80
C ASP A 85 -9.19 6.85 -1.50
N SER A 86 -7.94 6.44 -1.78
CA SER A 86 -6.75 7.28 -1.56
C SER A 86 -6.70 8.47 -2.49
N VAL A 87 -6.31 9.63 -1.96
CA VAL A 87 -6.07 10.85 -2.73
C VAL A 87 -4.58 11.20 -2.65
N PHE A 88 -3.81 10.67 -3.60
CA PHE A 88 -2.39 10.94 -3.73
C PHE A 88 -2.17 11.77 -4.99
N THR A 89 -1.91 13.06 -4.83
CA THR A 89 -1.77 13.98 -5.96
C THR A 89 -0.49 13.73 -6.74
N SER A 90 -0.49 14.05 -8.04
CA SER A 90 0.70 13.89 -8.89
C SER A 90 1.91 14.61 -8.31
N ASP A 91 1.76 15.81 -7.76
CA ASP A 91 2.87 16.57 -7.15
C ASP A 91 3.48 15.81 -5.96
N ASN A 92 2.65 15.22 -5.09
CA ASN A 92 3.13 14.44 -3.96
C ASN A 92 3.78 13.11 -4.39
N ILE A 93 3.27 12.48 -5.44
CA ILE A 93 3.88 11.29 -6.05
C ILE A 93 5.26 11.63 -6.60
N GLU A 94 5.39 12.72 -7.36
CA GLU A 94 6.68 13.15 -7.93
C GLU A 94 7.68 13.59 -6.86
N LEU A 95 7.23 14.25 -5.77
CA LEU A 95 8.09 14.56 -4.63
C LEU A 95 8.66 13.28 -4.00
N LEU A 96 7.84 12.24 -3.81
CA LEU A 96 8.30 10.99 -3.22
C LEU A 96 9.24 10.22 -4.15
N LYS A 97 8.98 10.19 -5.46
CA LYS A 97 9.88 9.61 -6.46
C LYS A 97 11.24 10.34 -6.50
N THR A 98 11.22 11.67 -6.54
CA THR A 98 12.43 12.49 -6.50
C THR A 98 13.24 12.21 -5.25
N HIS A 99 12.57 12.08 -4.10
CA HIS A 99 13.21 11.72 -2.84
C HIS A 99 13.87 10.32 -2.91
N ILE A 100 13.19 9.33 -3.48
CA ILE A 100 13.73 7.98 -3.68
C ILE A 100 14.96 8.02 -4.60
N GLU A 101 14.89 8.77 -5.71
CA GLU A 101 15.97 8.85 -6.71
C GLU A 101 17.20 9.61 -6.23
N SER A 102 17.00 10.63 -5.39
CA SER A 102 18.10 11.40 -4.79
C SER A 102 18.84 10.60 -3.71
N ASN A 103 18.19 9.61 -3.09
CA ASN A 103 18.75 8.77 -2.06
C ASN A 103 19.32 7.45 -2.63
N ARG A 104 20.38 7.54 -3.44
CA ARG A 104 21.07 6.36 -4.01
C ARG A 104 21.54 5.34 -2.95
N GLU A 105 21.65 5.77 -1.71
CA GLU A 105 22.00 4.93 -0.57
C GLU A 105 20.88 3.96 -0.13
N TYR A 106 19.66 4.09 -0.66
CA TYR A 106 18.57 3.19 -0.26
C TYR A 106 18.87 1.71 -0.53
N ILE A 107 19.66 1.41 -1.57
CA ILE A 107 20.11 0.03 -1.84
C ILE A 107 21.06 -0.45 -0.75
N THR A 108 22.07 0.36 -0.40
CA THR A 108 23.06 0.03 0.64
C THR A 108 22.47 0.08 2.04
N ARG A 109 21.53 1.00 2.28
CA ARG A 109 20.80 1.14 3.54
C ARG A 109 19.70 0.09 3.72
N ARG A 110 19.49 -0.78 2.74
CA ARG A 110 18.50 -1.85 2.78
C ARG A 110 17.06 -1.34 3.03
N VAL A 111 16.63 -0.33 2.29
CA VAL A 111 15.28 0.22 2.39
C VAL A 111 14.32 -0.61 1.55
N GLY A 112 13.34 -1.24 2.21
CA GLY A 112 12.31 -2.07 1.58
C GLY A 112 11.06 -1.31 1.18
N ILE A 113 10.69 -0.29 1.97
CA ILE A 113 9.51 0.55 1.73
C ILE A 113 9.86 2.01 2.01
N VAL A 114 9.34 2.90 1.15
CA VAL A 114 9.30 4.35 1.36
C VAL A 114 7.86 4.80 1.27
N ALA A 115 7.33 5.45 2.31
CA ALA A 115 5.94 5.87 2.38
C ALA A 115 5.81 7.39 2.58
N PRO A 116 4.74 8.03 2.09
CA PRO A 116 4.41 9.41 2.39
C PRO A 116 3.85 9.54 3.80
N TYR A 117 3.80 10.76 4.31
CA TYR A 117 2.98 11.07 5.47
C TYR A 117 1.49 10.93 5.12
N ILE A 118 0.73 10.28 6.01
CA ILE A 118 -0.71 10.13 5.82
C ILE A 118 -1.42 11.23 6.60
N ASN A 119 -2.14 12.07 5.87
CA ASN A 119 -2.98 13.11 6.45
C ASN A 119 -4.43 12.63 6.51
N TYR A 120 -4.91 12.37 7.70
CA TYR A 120 -6.30 12.01 7.94
C TYR A 120 -7.13 13.28 8.12
N ASP A 121 -8.34 13.28 7.54
CA ASP A 121 -9.34 14.34 7.68
C ASP A 121 -8.93 15.74 7.19
N ASN A 122 -7.97 15.80 6.25
CA ASN A 122 -7.45 17.05 5.68
C ASN A 122 -7.04 18.08 6.73
N SER A 123 -6.54 17.63 7.88
CA SER A 123 -5.99 18.50 8.90
C SER A 123 -4.82 19.33 8.36
N SER A 124 -4.58 20.51 8.93
CA SER A 124 -3.42 21.32 8.53
C SER A 124 -2.12 20.59 8.89
N PHE A 125 -1.38 20.16 7.88
CA PHE A 125 -0.08 19.52 8.04
C PHE A 125 1.02 20.44 7.54
N ARG A 126 2.07 20.63 8.34
CA ARG A 126 3.28 21.33 7.91
C ARG A 126 4.24 20.31 7.29
N ARG A 127 4.53 20.47 6.01
CA ARG A 127 5.53 19.65 5.32
C ARG A 127 6.92 19.92 5.90
N GLU A 128 7.68 18.86 6.11
CA GLU A 128 9.07 18.92 6.52
C GLU A 128 9.87 18.00 5.60
N GLU A 129 11.03 18.44 5.13
CA GLU A 129 11.98 17.57 4.41
C GLU A 129 12.71 16.65 5.41
N LYS A 130 11.93 15.79 6.06
CA LYS A 130 12.40 14.86 7.08
C LYS A 130 12.03 13.44 6.72
N GLU A 131 12.97 12.55 6.90
CA GLU A 131 12.79 11.09 6.77
C GLU A 131 12.90 10.43 8.14
N ILE A 132 12.00 9.52 8.44
CA ILE A 132 11.95 8.80 9.72
C ILE A 132 11.89 7.30 9.45
N CYS A 133 12.76 6.52 10.12
CA CYS A 133 12.66 5.07 10.12
C CYS A 133 11.56 4.64 11.08
N VAL A 134 10.58 3.89 10.58
CA VAL A 134 9.40 3.46 11.33
C VAL A 134 9.26 1.93 11.30
N PRO A 135 8.58 1.31 12.29
CA PRO A 135 8.41 -0.14 12.31
C PRO A 135 7.42 -0.66 11.27
N TRP A 136 6.45 0.15 10.88
CA TRP A 136 5.44 -0.18 9.88
C TRP A 136 4.79 1.08 9.31
N VAL A 137 4.16 0.94 8.15
CA VAL A 137 3.36 1.96 7.46
C VAL A 137 2.09 1.30 6.91
N ILE A 138 1.06 2.10 6.64
CA ILE A 138 -0.12 1.59 5.92
C ILE A 138 0.24 1.27 4.47
N THR A 139 -0.58 0.47 3.82
CA THR A 139 -0.37 0.08 2.42
C THR A 139 -0.46 1.27 1.48
N SER A 140 -1.47 2.13 1.69
CA SER A 140 -1.79 3.19 0.75
C SER A 140 -0.68 4.24 0.64
N GLY A 141 -0.22 4.49 -0.60
CA GLY A 141 0.88 5.40 -0.92
C GLY A 141 2.27 4.82 -0.69
N SER A 142 2.39 3.59 -0.19
CA SER A 142 3.68 2.95 0.07
C SER A 142 4.37 2.50 -1.21
N PHE A 143 5.61 2.92 -1.42
CA PHE A 143 6.49 2.50 -2.51
C PHE A 143 7.35 1.33 -2.06
N VAL A 144 7.06 0.15 -2.58
CA VAL A 144 7.72 -1.11 -2.25
C VAL A 144 8.88 -1.36 -3.22
N ASN A 145 10.07 -1.62 -2.72
CA ASN A 145 11.24 -1.97 -3.52
C ASN A 145 11.10 -3.38 -4.11
N VAL A 146 10.65 -3.47 -5.37
CA VAL A 146 10.32 -4.73 -6.03
C VAL A 146 11.50 -5.69 -6.07
N LYS A 147 12.68 -5.20 -6.44
CA LYS A 147 13.89 -6.02 -6.53
C LYS A 147 14.22 -6.67 -5.20
N LEU A 148 14.22 -5.88 -4.12
CA LEU A 148 14.51 -6.35 -2.78
C LEU A 148 13.49 -7.40 -2.32
N ILE A 149 12.20 -7.11 -2.50
CA ILE A 149 11.10 -8.01 -2.11
C ILE A 149 11.21 -9.35 -2.83
N CYS A 150 11.38 -9.33 -4.15
CA CYS A 150 11.45 -10.55 -4.96
C CYS A 150 12.70 -11.37 -4.68
N GLN A 151 13.87 -10.74 -4.53
CA GLN A 151 15.13 -11.43 -4.21
C GLN A 151 15.10 -12.14 -2.84
N ASN A 152 14.29 -11.65 -1.92
CA ASN A 152 14.15 -12.24 -0.57
C ASN A 152 12.91 -13.12 -0.41
N HIS A 153 12.19 -13.38 -1.50
CA HIS A 153 10.97 -14.18 -1.51
C HIS A 153 9.91 -13.70 -0.50
N LEU A 154 9.86 -12.36 -0.27
CA LEU A 154 8.88 -11.77 0.61
C LEU A 154 7.52 -11.72 -0.09
N ARG A 155 6.47 -12.03 0.66
CA ARG A 155 5.09 -12.05 0.16
C ARG A 155 4.15 -11.57 1.26
N TYR A 156 3.04 -10.97 0.85
CA TYR A 156 1.92 -10.76 1.75
C TYR A 156 1.30 -12.10 2.13
N ASP A 157 1.00 -12.29 3.39
CA ASP A 157 0.29 -13.48 3.86
C ASP A 157 -1.19 -13.37 3.49
N GLU A 158 -1.65 -14.25 2.60
CA GLU A 158 -3.00 -14.22 2.02
C GLU A 158 -4.10 -14.60 3.02
N ASP A 159 -3.73 -15.25 4.12
CA ASP A 159 -4.67 -15.59 5.19
C ASP A 159 -5.23 -14.34 5.88
N TYR A 160 -4.56 -13.19 5.79
CA TYR A 160 -5.11 -11.94 6.33
C TYR A 160 -6.36 -11.47 5.60
N PHE A 161 -6.48 -11.65 4.31
CA PHE A 161 -7.55 -11.18 3.44
C PHE A 161 -7.66 -9.64 3.38
N ILE A 162 -7.84 -8.96 4.51
CA ILE A 162 -7.88 -7.49 4.69
C ILE A 162 -7.45 -7.14 6.11
N ASP A 163 -6.93 -5.94 6.33
CA ASP A 163 -6.44 -5.41 7.60
C ASP A 163 -5.28 -6.23 8.21
N ARG A 164 -4.24 -5.55 8.69
CA ARG A 164 -3.03 -6.09 9.32
C ARG A 164 -2.03 -6.80 8.41
N CYS A 165 -2.36 -7.07 7.15
CA CYS A 165 -1.41 -7.66 6.20
C CYS A 165 -0.18 -6.75 5.97
N GLU A 166 -0.36 -5.44 6.02
CA GLU A 166 0.71 -4.45 5.93
C GLU A 166 1.63 -4.50 7.15
N VAL A 167 1.08 -4.71 8.33
CA VAL A 167 1.86 -4.80 9.57
C VAL A 167 2.72 -6.06 9.55
N ASP A 168 2.15 -7.20 9.15
CA ASP A 168 2.88 -8.45 8.99
C ASP A 168 3.99 -8.30 7.93
N PHE A 169 3.68 -7.76 6.76
CA PHE A 169 4.65 -7.56 5.69
C PHE A 169 5.80 -6.63 6.10
N CYS A 170 5.51 -5.54 6.79
CA CYS A 170 6.51 -4.64 7.36
C CYS A 170 7.40 -5.37 8.37
N ARG A 171 6.81 -6.24 9.19
CA ARG A 171 7.57 -7.03 10.17
C ARG A 171 8.49 -8.05 9.48
N GLN A 172 8.04 -8.73 8.42
CA GLN A 172 8.90 -9.62 7.63
C GLN A 172 10.14 -8.87 7.13
N LEU A 173 9.99 -7.62 6.68
CA LEU A 173 11.09 -6.74 6.29
C LEU A 173 12.04 -6.46 7.46
N VAL A 174 11.51 -6.02 8.60
CA VAL A 174 12.29 -5.67 9.79
C VAL A 174 13.08 -6.87 10.30
N LEU A 175 12.49 -8.07 10.35
CA LEU A 175 13.14 -9.32 10.75
C LEU A 175 14.32 -9.69 9.84
N LYS A 176 14.27 -9.29 8.57
CA LYS A 176 15.39 -9.44 7.62
C LYS A 176 16.35 -8.24 7.61
N ASN A 177 16.28 -7.36 8.61
CA ASN A 177 17.07 -6.13 8.74
C ASN A 177 16.89 -5.16 7.57
N TYR A 178 15.68 -5.07 7.00
CA TYR A 178 15.30 -4.02 6.07
C TYR A 178 14.60 -2.88 6.80
N LYS A 179 14.75 -1.68 6.24
CA LYS A 179 14.18 -0.44 6.80
C LYS A 179 12.91 -0.06 6.08
N ILE A 180 12.04 0.59 6.81
CA ILE A 180 10.81 1.22 6.33
C ILE A 180 10.96 2.70 6.63
N MET A 181 10.88 3.54 5.59
CA MET A 181 11.12 4.97 5.69
C MET A 181 9.84 5.72 5.46
N LEU A 182 9.53 6.67 6.34
CA LEU A 182 8.44 7.62 6.22
C LEU A 182 9.02 8.97 5.82
N TYR A 183 8.64 9.49 4.64
CA TYR A 183 9.07 10.78 4.15
C TYR A 183 7.98 11.84 4.39
N MET A 184 8.28 12.83 5.23
CA MET A 184 7.34 13.89 5.63
C MET A 184 7.16 14.99 4.57
N GLY A 185 7.96 14.98 3.50
CA GLY A 185 7.86 15.93 2.39
C GLY A 185 6.73 15.62 1.40
N ALA A 186 6.26 14.39 1.34
CA ALA A 186 5.12 13.97 0.51
C ALA A 186 3.92 13.59 1.39
N VAL A 187 2.72 13.96 0.95
CA VAL A 187 1.48 13.78 1.73
C VAL A 187 0.44 13.03 0.91
N LEU A 188 -0.13 11.99 1.48
CA LEU A 188 -1.32 11.32 0.98
C LEU A 188 -2.50 11.68 1.89
N ASN A 189 -3.59 12.17 1.31
CA ASN A 189 -4.83 12.40 2.04
C ASN A 189 -5.70 11.14 2.00
N GLN A 190 -6.16 10.70 3.17
CA GLN A 190 -7.03 9.54 3.31
C GLN A 190 -8.20 9.87 4.24
N LYS A 191 -9.40 9.43 3.87
CA LYS A 191 -10.56 9.52 4.74
C LYS A 191 -10.58 8.32 5.68
N LEU A 192 -10.91 8.57 6.95
CA LEU A 192 -11.13 7.49 7.92
C LEU A 192 -12.62 7.10 7.90
N GLY A 193 -12.93 6.01 7.15
CA GLY A 193 -14.26 5.39 7.17
C GLY A 193 -15.38 6.23 6.57
N ASP A 194 -16.62 5.72 6.67
CA ASP A 194 -17.83 6.44 6.25
C ASP A 194 -18.19 7.52 7.26
N ASP A 195 -18.40 8.73 6.76
CA ASP A 195 -18.73 9.92 7.56
C ASP A 195 -20.21 9.90 7.99
N ASN A 196 -20.53 9.05 8.96
CA ASN A 196 -21.89 8.94 9.54
C ASN A 196 -22.13 9.96 10.66
N GLY A 197 -21.34 11.04 10.74
CA GLY A 197 -21.51 12.08 11.78
C GLY A 197 -21.27 11.62 13.22
N SER A 198 -20.84 10.38 13.42
CA SER A 198 -20.46 9.86 14.73
C SER A 198 -18.94 9.88 14.89
N LYS A 199 -18.45 10.12 16.13
CA LYS A 199 -17.01 10.10 16.45
C LYS A 199 -16.34 8.72 16.29
N HIS A 200 -17.06 7.72 15.78
CA HIS A 200 -16.57 6.37 15.56
C HIS A 200 -16.73 6.00 14.10
N THR A 201 -15.62 5.58 13.47
CA THR A 201 -15.63 5.00 12.12
C THR A 201 -16.50 3.75 12.12
N SER A 202 -17.61 3.81 11.37
CA SER A 202 -18.49 2.64 11.17
C SER A 202 -17.87 1.77 10.08
N HIS A 203 -17.44 0.57 10.45
CA HIS A 203 -16.99 -0.44 9.49
C HIS A 203 -18.07 -1.50 9.29
N ASN A 204 -18.12 -2.09 8.10
CA ASN A 204 -18.95 -3.26 7.81
C ASN A 204 -18.63 -4.39 8.82
N PRO A 205 -19.64 -5.17 9.27
CA PRO A 205 -19.43 -6.31 10.20
C PRO A 205 -18.35 -7.30 9.77
N ILE A 206 -18.23 -7.57 8.45
CA ILE A 206 -17.19 -8.44 7.91
C ILE A 206 -15.80 -7.87 8.18
N ARG A 207 -15.62 -6.55 8.00
CA ARG A 207 -14.35 -5.90 8.29
C ARG A 207 -14.03 -5.94 9.78
N HIS A 208 -15.00 -5.76 10.67
CA HIS A 208 -14.83 -5.94 12.10
C HIS A 208 -14.34 -7.35 12.45
N TYR A 209 -14.92 -8.39 11.82
CA TYR A 209 -14.46 -9.76 11.99
C TYR A 209 -12.96 -9.89 11.65
N TYR A 210 -12.51 -9.38 10.48
CA TYR A 210 -11.11 -9.46 10.09
C TYR A 210 -10.20 -8.63 11.02
N ILE A 211 -10.60 -7.44 11.45
CA ILE A 211 -9.84 -6.63 12.41
C ILE A 211 -9.55 -7.42 13.70
N PHE A 212 -10.57 -8.10 14.25
CA PHE A 212 -10.41 -8.91 15.46
C PHE A 212 -9.60 -10.18 15.18
N ARG A 213 -9.99 -10.97 14.18
CA ARG A 213 -9.32 -12.21 13.81
C ARG A 213 -7.82 -11.97 13.56
N ASN A 214 -7.51 -10.95 12.79
CA ASN A 214 -6.14 -10.68 12.38
C ASN A 214 -5.26 -10.14 13.53
N ARG A 215 -5.84 -9.51 14.52
CA ARG A 215 -5.10 -9.19 15.77
C ARG A 215 -4.63 -10.45 16.49
N PHE A 216 -5.51 -11.43 16.63
CA PHE A 216 -5.15 -12.71 17.24
C PHE A 216 -4.16 -13.47 16.36
N TYR A 217 -4.42 -13.55 15.06
CA TYR A 217 -3.54 -14.22 14.10
C TYR A 217 -2.13 -13.64 14.14
N LEU A 218 -1.99 -12.32 14.04
CA LEU A 218 -0.71 -11.63 14.17
C LEU A 218 0.00 -11.93 15.49
N SER A 219 -0.74 -11.98 16.61
CA SER A 219 -0.16 -12.30 17.92
C SER A 219 0.32 -13.74 18.01
N LEU A 220 -0.41 -14.71 17.42
CA LEU A 220 -0.06 -16.13 17.44
C LEU A 220 1.18 -16.42 16.58
N ILE A 221 1.29 -15.86 15.39
CA ILE A 221 2.47 -16.01 14.54
C ILE A 221 3.73 -15.49 15.25
N HIS A 222 3.56 -14.51 16.15
CA HIS A 222 4.66 -13.85 16.84
C HIS A 222 4.94 -14.36 18.26
N ILE A 223 4.11 -15.26 18.82
CA ILE A 223 4.37 -15.95 20.09
C ILE A 223 5.60 -16.88 20.01
N SER A 224 5.96 -17.35 18.83
CA SER A 224 7.15 -18.19 18.65
C SER A 224 8.49 -17.44 18.84
N GLU A 225 8.49 -16.12 18.93
CA GLU A 225 9.67 -15.35 19.35
C GLU A 225 9.57 -15.06 20.86
N PRO A 226 10.54 -15.54 21.68
CA PRO A 226 10.56 -15.17 23.09
C PRO A 226 10.75 -13.67 23.19
N THR A 227 9.68 -12.95 23.50
CA THR A 227 9.77 -11.59 23.99
C THR A 227 10.72 -11.61 25.19
N ARG A 228 11.93 -11.10 25.02
CA ARG A 228 12.76 -10.72 26.15
C ARG A 228 11.94 -9.69 26.92
N LEU A 229 11.21 -10.15 27.93
CA LEU A 229 10.68 -9.31 28.97
C LEU A 229 11.90 -8.58 29.58
N ARG A 230 12.11 -7.33 29.18
CA ARG A 230 12.98 -6.46 29.93
C ARG A 230 12.31 -6.32 31.29
N ARG A 231 12.89 -6.98 32.30
CA ARG A 231 12.60 -6.65 33.69
C ARG A 231 12.94 -5.18 33.88
N ILE A 232 11.92 -4.44 34.29
CA ILE A 232 12.06 -3.11 34.88
C ILE A 232 12.71 -3.28 36.22
#